data_0bbe9d0ecd5fe60ba095c50462d29145
#
_entry.id   0bbe9d0ecd5fe60ba095c50462d29145
#
_cell.length_a   1.000
_cell.length_b   1.000
_cell.length_c   1.000
_cell.angle_alpha   90.00
_cell.angle_beta   90.00
_cell.angle_gamma   90.00
#
_symmetry.space_group_name_H-M   'P 1'
#
loop_
_entity.id
_entity.type
_entity.pdbx_description
1 polymer ?
#
loop_
_entity_poly.entity_id
_entity_poly.type
_entity_poly.pdbx_seq_one_letter_code
_entity_poly.pdbx_strand_id
1 'polypeptide(L)'
;MIKKRIGLFIPCYIDQFYPQVGIATLNLLQKLGLDVHYPMKQTCCGQPLANSGAEQEAIPVYQNFVRNFSDFDYVVSPSGSCVYHVRKHYDILEQTDDVKKVRQNTYELCEFITDVLGIDDLKIEYPHKVGIHQSCHGLRGLKLGMPSEIVAENYSKVHQLLKKARGIEIIQLDREDECCGFGGTFSVLEPDISVKMGKDRIGDHQRNGAEVITATDMSCLMHLEGIIRRQKQKIKVVHIAEILNTNRL
;
A
#
# COMPACT_ATOMS: atom_id res chain seq x y z
N MET A 1 -31.06 -3.53 -0.49
CA MET A 1 -29.92 -2.77 -1.10
C MET A 1 -29.05 -3.77 -1.85
N ILE A 2 -28.73 -3.53 -3.13
CA ILE A 2 -27.78 -4.36 -3.87
C ILE A 2 -26.40 -4.20 -3.21
N LYS A 3 -25.82 -5.31 -2.75
CA LYS A 3 -24.50 -5.31 -2.11
C LYS A 3 -23.46 -4.99 -3.17
N LYS A 4 -22.62 -3.98 -2.91
CA LYS A 4 -21.52 -3.60 -3.83
C LYS A 4 -20.52 -4.74 -3.95
N ARG A 5 -20.13 -5.06 -5.19
CA ARG A 5 -19.15 -6.12 -5.50
C ARG A 5 -17.74 -5.53 -5.49
N ILE A 6 -16.88 -6.08 -4.67
CA ILE A 6 -15.48 -5.64 -4.51
C ILE A 6 -14.55 -6.63 -5.21
N GLY A 7 -13.80 -6.15 -6.19
CA GLY A 7 -12.68 -6.89 -6.78
C GLY A 7 -11.43 -6.71 -5.90
N LEU A 8 -10.91 -7.79 -5.34
CA LEU A 8 -9.68 -7.77 -4.55
C LEU A 8 -8.48 -7.95 -5.49
N PHE A 9 -7.67 -6.89 -5.63
CA PHE A 9 -6.42 -6.93 -6.37
C PHE A 9 -5.25 -7.15 -5.42
N ILE A 10 -4.57 -8.29 -5.56
CA ILE A 10 -3.36 -8.62 -4.78
C ILE A 10 -2.12 -8.47 -5.66
N PRO A 11 -1.25 -7.49 -5.39
CA PRO A 11 -0.03 -7.24 -6.16
C PRO A 11 0.95 -8.41 -6.12
N CYS A 12 1.77 -8.54 -7.18
CA CYS A 12 2.70 -9.66 -7.38
C CYS A 12 3.67 -9.89 -6.22
N TYR A 13 4.23 -8.85 -5.60
CA TYR A 13 5.11 -9.01 -4.43
C TYR A 13 4.37 -9.58 -3.22
N ILE A 14 3.11 -9.18 -3.03
CA ILE A 14 2.28 -9.71 -1.95
C ILE A 14 1.92 -11.16 -2.24
N ASP A 15 1.43 -11.44 -3.44
CA ASP A 15 1.01 -12.79 -3.83
C ASP A 15 2.16 -13.81 -3.73
N GLN A 16 3.36 -13.44 -4.17
CA GLN A 16 4.50 -14.37 -4.26
C GLN A 16 5.32 -14.48 -2.98
N PHE A 17 5.47 -13.40 -2.21
CA PHE A 17 6.41 -13.36 -1.08
C PHE A 17 5.74 -13.09 0.28
N TYR A 18 4.55 -12.50 0.30
CA TYR A 18 3.86 -12.06 1.51
C TYR A 18 2.36 -12.37 1.46
N PRO A 19 1.96 -13.63 1.13
CA PRO A 19 0.54 -13.98 0.94
C PRO A 19 -0.32 -13.69 2.17
N GLN A 20 0.26 -13.66 3.37
CA GLN A 20 -0.44 -13.28 4.60
C GLN A 20 -1.04 -11.87 4.54
N VAL A 21 -0.42 -10.93 3.81
CA VAL A 21 -0.96 -9.57 3.62
C VAL A 21 -2.24 -9.60 2.78
N GLY A 22 -2.25 -10.42 1.71
CA GLY A 22 -3.44 -10.64 0.87
C GLY A 22 -4.58 -11.28 1.66
N ILE A 23 -4.27 -12.30 2.46
CA ILE A 23 -5.23 -12.98 3.34
C ILE A 23 -5.77 -12.01 4.41
N ALA A 24 -4.91 -11.20 5.03
CA ALA A 24 -5.33 -10.19 6.00
C ALA A 24 -6.27 -9.16 5.38
N THR A 25 -5.97 -8.71 4.15
CA THR A 25 -6.82 -7.79 3.40
C THR A 25 -8.20 -8.40 3.12
N LEU A 26 -8.24 -9.63 2.61
CA LEU A 26 -9.49 -10.36 2.36
C LEU A 26 -10.33 -10.47 3.63
N ASN A 27 -9.72 -10.98 4.71
CA ASN A 27 -10.40 -11.17 5.99
C ASN A 27 -10.96 -9.87 6.55
N LEU A 28 -10.18 -8.78 6.49
CA LEU A 28 -10.61 -7.46 6.96
C LEU A 28 -11.85 -6.98 6.18
N LEU A 29 -11.80 -7.02 4.84
CA LEU A 29 -12.92 -6.58 4.01
C LEU A 29 -14.17 -7.45 4.22
N GLN A 30 -14.02 -8.76 4.43
CA GLN A 30 -15.12 -9.66 4.76
C GLN A 30 -15.71 -9.39 6.15
N LYS A 31 -14.88 -9.12 7.17
CA LYS A 31 -15.33 -8.70 8.52
C LYS A 31 -16.13 -7.39 8.47
N LEU A 32 -15.79 -6.50 7.52
CA LEU A 32 -16.56 -5.28 7.26
C LEU A 32 -17.88 -5.53 6.52
N GLY A 33 -18.22 -6.80 6.25
CA GLY A 33 -19.48 -7.19 5.64
C GLY A 33 -19.56 -7.00 4.12
N LEU A 34 -18.41 -6.81 3.45
CA LEU A 34 -18.33 -6.58 2.01
C LEU A 34 -18.43 -7.88 1.21
N ASP A 35 -18.92 -7.78 -0.04
CA ASP A 35 -18.96 -8.88 -1.01
C ASP A 35 -17.66 -8.87 -1.84
N VAL A 36 -16.66 -9.63 -1.37
CA VAL A 36 -15.28 -9.59 -1.89
C VAL A 36 -15.01 -10.78 -2.80
N HIS A 37 -14.52 -10.49 -3.99
CA HIS A 37 -14.17 -11.47 -5.02
C HIS A 37 -12.69 -11.34 -5.39
N TYR A 38 -12.01 -12.47 -5.54
CA TYR A 38 -10.63 -12.54 -6.03
C TYR A 38 -10.62 -13.09 -7.46
N PRO A 39 -10.40 -12.26 -8.50
CA PRO A 39 -10.29 -12.74 -9.88
C PRO A 39 -9.05 -13.62 -10.06
N MET A 40 -9.24 -14.91 -10.31
CA MET A 40 -8.14 -15.89 -10.42
C MET A 40 -7.20 -15.65 -11.61
N LYS A 41 -7.62 -14.85 -12.60
CA LYS A 41 -6.82 -14.53 -13.80
C LYS A 41 -6.08 -13.19 -13.67
N GLN A 42 -6.12 -12.55 -12.50
CA GLN A 42 -5.38 -11.33 -12.26
C GLN A 42 -3.87 -11.58 -12.34
N THR A 43 -3.13 -10.54 -12.71
CA THR A 43 -1.67 -10.56 -12.81
C THR A 43 -1.08 -9.31 -12.17
N CYS A 44 0.17 -8.97 -12.49
CA CYS A 44 0.79 -7.72 -12.06
C CYS A 44 0.02 -6.48 -12.58
N CYS A 45 0.16 -5.33 -11.90
CA CYS A 45 -0.33 -4.04 -12.40
C CYS A 45 0.46 -3.51 -13.61
N GLY A 46 1.63 -4.09 -13.92
CA GLY A 46 2.50 -3.66 -15.01
C GLY A 46 3.54 -2.60 -14.64
N GLN A 47 3.54 -2.08 -13.44
CA GLN A 47 4.47 -1.03 -12.98
C GLN A 47 5.96 -1.37 -13.21
N PRO A 48 6.47 -2.60 -13.01
CA PRO A 48 7.88 -2.93 -13.27
C PRO A 48 8.30 -2.70 -14.72
N LEU A 49 7.44 -2.99 -15.69
CA LEU A 49 7.71 -2.72 -17.11
C LEU A 49 7.77 -1.21 -17.39
N ALA A 50 6.80 -0.45 -16.90
CA ALA A 50 6.79 1.01 -17.06
C ALA A 50 8.02 1.66 -16.41
N ASN A 51 8.39 1.24 -15.19
CA ASN A 51 9.56 1.76 -14.48
C ASN A 51 10.89 1.45 -15.19
N SER A 52 10.95 0.41 -16.02
CA SER A 52 12.11 0.08 -16.84
C SER A 52 12.12 0.76 -18.23
N GLY A 53 11.15 1.62 -18.49
CA GLY A 53 11.00 2.32 -19.77
C GLY A 53 10.28 1.50 -20.86
N ALA A 54 9.76 0.31 -20.53
CA ALA A 54 9.04 -0.59 -21.43
C ALA A 54 7.51 -0.47 -21.23
N GLU A 55 6.97 0.76 -21.25
CA GLU A 55 5.55 1.00 -20.96
C GLU A 55 4.63 0.50 -22.06
N GLN A 56 5.08 0.52 -23.32
CA GLN A 56 4.33 -0.02 -24.45
C GLN A 56 4.12 -1.54 -24.31
N GLU A 57 5.12 -2.25 -23.82
CA GLU A 57 5.08 -3.69 -23.57
C GLU A 57 4.19 -4.05 -22.38
N ALA A 58 3.87 -3.07 -21.52
CA ALA A 58 2.94 -3.24 -20.41
C ALA A 58 1.47 -3.19 -20.85
N ILE A 59 1.13 -2.71 -22.04
CA ILE A 59 -0.25 -2.59 -22.54
C ILE A 59 -1.06 -3.89 -22.40
N PRO A 60 -0.56 -5.08 -22.79
CA PRO A 60 -1.31 -6.32 -22.61
C PRO A 60 -1.61 -6.65 -21.14
N VAL A 61 -0.70 -6.27 -20.22
CA VAL A 61 -0.90 -6.43 -18.77
C VAL A 61 -2.01 -5.50 -18.28
N TYR A 62 -2.01 -4.24 -18.70
CA TYR A 62 -3.05 -3.27 -18.38
C TYR A 62 -4.42 -3.72 -18.89
N GLN A 63 -4.50 -4.19 -20.13
CA GLN A 63 -5.72 -4.74 -20.70
C GLN A 63 -6.21 -5.96 -19.94
N ASN A 64 -5.30 -6.84 -19.48
CA ASN A 64 -5.67 -7.97 -18.64
C ASN A 64 -6.27 -7.52 -17.31
N PHE A 65 -5.69 -6.50 -16.68
CA PHE A 65 -6.23 -5.90 -15.46
C PHE A 65 -7.66 -5.38 -15.69
N VAL A 66 -7.87 -4.60 -16.73
CA VAL A 66 -9.20 -4.06 -17.07
C VAL A 66 -10.22 -5.18 -17.27
N ARG A 67 -9.89 -6.22 -18.07
CA ARG A 67 -10.79 -7.40 -18.28
C ARG A 67 -11.16 -8.11 -16.99
N ASN A 68 -10.26 -8.18 -16.00
CA ASN A 68 -10.53 -8.87 -14.74
C ASN A 68 -11.33 -8.01 -13.75
N PHE A 69 -11.28 -6.67 -13.86
CA PHE A 69 -11.80 -5.81 -12.82
C PHE A 69 -12.93 -4.86 -13.25
N SER A 70 -13.25 -4.75 -14.55
CA SER A 70 -14.29 -3.82 -15.05
C SER A 70 -15.72 -4.12 -14.54
N ASP A 71 -16.00 -5.38 -14.19
CA ASP A 71 -17.34 -5.80 -13.70
C ASP A 71 -17.57 -5.45 -12.21
N PHE A 72 -16.56 -5.03 -11.49
CA PHE A 72 -16.69 -4.68 -10.06
C PHE A 72 -17.11 -3.23 -9.86
N ASP A 73 -17.79 -2.97 -8.73
CA ASP A 73 -18.14 -1.59 -8.33
C ASP A 73 -16.89 -0.85 -7.84
N TYR A 74 -16.01 -1.56 -7.11
CA TYR A 74 -14.74 -1.08 -6.62
C TYR A 74 -13.66 -2.15 -6.74
N VAL A 75 -12.43 -1.71 -6.93
CA VAL A 75 -11.23 -2.54 -6.86
C VAL A 75 -10.41 -2.08 -5.67
N VAL A 76 -10.10 -2.98 -4.76
CA VAL A 76 -9.34 -2.65 -3.53
C VAL A 76 -8.03 -3.42 -3.52
N SER A 77 -6.93 -2.72 -3.21
CA SER A 77 -5.59 -3.30 -3.16
C SER A 77 -4.80 -2.81 -1.95
N PRO A 78 -4.06 -3.68 -1.25
CA PRO A 78 -3.14 -3.28 -0.18
C PRO A 78 -1.79 -2.79 -0.75
N SER A 79 -1.81 -1.86 -1.72
CA SER A 79 -0.60 -1.29 -2.32
C SER A 79 -0.88 0.06 -2.94
N GLY A 80 -0.35 1.11 -2.34
CA GLY A 80 -0.47 2.48 -2.85
C GLY A 80 0.21 2.66 -4.20
N SER A 81 1.38 2.04 -4.42
CA SER A 81 2.12 2.16 -5.68
C SER A 81 1.38 1.52 -6.85
N CYS A 82 0.81 0.33 -6.66
CA CYS A 82 0.03 -0.35 -7.72
C CYS A 82 -1.26 0.40 -8.03
N VAL A 83 -1.98 0.89 -7.01
CA VAL A 83 -3.19 1.70 -7.20
C VAL A 83 -2.87 2.99 -7.94
N TYR A 84 -1.82 3.70 -7.55
CA TYR A 84 -1.35 4.88 -8.24
C TYR A 84 -1.05 4.58 -9.72
N HIS A 85 -0.34 3.46 -9.99
CA HIS A 85 -0.01 3.04 -11.34
C HIS A 85 -1.26 2.81 -12.19
N VAL A 86 -2.24 2.07 -11.70
CA VAL A 86 -3.53 1.86 -12.40
C VAL A 86 -4.24 3.19 -12.70
N ARG A 87 -4.31 4.08 -11.71
CA ARG A 87 -5.00 5.37 -11.88
C ARG A 87 -4.31 6.31 -12.86
N LYS A 88 -2.97 6.29 -12.93
CA LYS A 88 -2.18 7.28 -13.69
C LYS A 88 -1.67 6.75 -15.02
N HIS A 89 -1.09 5.55 -15.05
CA HIS A 89 -0.40 5.04 -16.24
C HIS A 89 -1.31 4.26 -17.21
N TYR A 90 -2.54 3.88 -16.79
CA TYR A 90 -3.48 3.28 -17.73
C TYR A 90 -4.15 4.31 -18.66
N ASP A 91 -3.69 5.57 -18.62
CA ASP A 91 -4.08 6.61 -19.59
C ASP A 91 -3.51 6.36 -20.99
N ILE A 92 -2.46 5.55 -21.12
CA ILE A 92 -1.93 5.08 -22.41
C ILE A 92 -2.90 4.17 -23.18
N LEU A 93 -3.85 3.53 -22.48
CA LEU A 93 -4.89 2.73 -23.13
C LEU A 93 -5.94 3.63 -23.81
N GLU A 94 -6.63 3.08 -24.83
CA GLU A 94 -7.87 3.68 -25.31
C GLU A 94 -8.84 3.83 -24.10
N GLN A 95 -9.32 5.05 -23.88
CA GLN A 95 -10.12 5.40 -22.71
C GLN A 95 -11.59 5.02 -22.89
N THR A 96 -11.85 3.70 -23.02
CA THR A 96 -13.19 3.11 -22.99
C THR A 96 -13.87 3.33 -21.64
N ASP A 97 -15.16 3.09 -21.53
CA ASP A 97 -15.89 3.20 -20.27
C ASP A 97 -15.35 2.25 -19.20
N ASP A 98 -14.94 1.04 -19.59
CA ASP A 98 -14.32 0.06 -18.68
C ASP A 98 -12.97 0.56 -18.15
N VAL A 99 -12.11 1.12 -19.01
CA VAL A 99 -10.82 1.66 -18.60
C VAL A 99 -11.03 2.85 -17.64
N LYS A 100 -11.92 3.76 -17.97
CA LYS A 100 -12.25 4.91 -17.10
C LYS A 100 -12.80 4.44 -15.75
N LYS A 101 -13.74 3.49 -15.76
CA LYS A 101 -14.33 2.92 -14.54
C LYS A 101 -13.28 2.28 -13.65
N VAL A 102 -12.40 1.44 -14.19
CA VAL A 102 -11.32 0.78 -13.44
C VAL A 102 -10.36 1.81 -12.85
N ARG A 103 -9.92 2.80 -13.63
CA ARG A 103 -9.03 3.88 -13.16
C ARG A 103 -9.65 4.68 -12.01
N GLN A 104 -10.95 4.99 -12.08
CA GLN A 104 -11.66 5.80 -11.09
C GLN A 104 -12.00 5.03 -9.82
N ASN A 105 -12.28 3.72 -9.93
CA ASN A 105 -12.80 2.90 -8.86
C ASN A 105 -11.77 1.94 -8.24
N THR A 106 -10.48 2.10 -8.55
CA THR A 106 -9.39 1.36 -7.90
C THR A 106 -8.86 2.17 -6.72
N TYR A 107 -8.90 1.58 -5.50
CA TYR A 107 -8.57 2.23 -4.24
C TYR A 107 -7.47 1.47 -3.49
N GLU A 108 -6.62 2.22 -2.80
CA GLU A 108 -5.76 1.66 -1.77
C GLU A 108 -6.62 1.32 -0.54
N LEU A 109 -6.22 0.30 0.21
CA LEU A 109 -7.02 -0.25 1.32
C LEU A 109 -7.42 0.80 2.37
N CYS A 110 -6.47 1.62 2.85
CA CYS A 110 -6.76 2.64 3.85
C CYS A 110 -7.66 3.74 3.28
N GLU A 111 -7.40 4.16 2.03
CA GLU A 111 -8.27 5.11 1.32
C GLU A 111 -9.68 4.58 1.17
N PHE A 112 -9.83 3.31 0.78
CA PHE A 112 -11.16 2.70 0.63
C PHE A 112 -11.94 2.68 1.96
N ILE A 113 -11.27 2.31 3.05
CA ILE A 113 -11.89 2.25 4.38
C ILE A 113 -12.30 3.65 4.85
N THR A 114 -11.45 4.66 4.67
CA THR A 114 -11.73 6.03 5.16
C THR A 114 -12.70 6.78 4.27
N ASP A 115 -12.48 6.78 2.94
CA ASP A 115 -13.18 7.68 2.02
C ASP A 115 -14.45 7.06 1.44
N VAL A 116 -14.45 5.75 1.19
CA VAL A 116 -15.60 5.07 0.58
C VAL A 116 -16.53 4.49 1.64
N LEU A 117 -15.97 3.85 2.68
CA LEU A 117 -16.77 3.27 3.75
C LEU A 117 -17.07 4.26 4.89
N GLY A 118 -16.31 5.36 4.99
CA GLY A 118 -16.45 6.34 6.08
C GLY A 118 -16.10 5.80 7.45
N ILE A 119 -15.26 4.76 7.53
CA ILE A 119 -14.87 4.10 8.78
C ILE A 119 -13.58 4.74 9.29
N ASP A 120 -13.57 5.20 10.53
CA ASP A 120 -12.41 5.80 11.20
C ASP A 120 -12.00 5.07 12.49
N ASP A 121 -12.75 4.03 12.90
CA ASP A 121 -12.49 3.21 14.08
C ASP A 121 -12.81 1.73 13.79
N LEU A 122 -11.78 0.93 13.62
CA LEU A 122 -11.85 -0.50 13.31
C LEU A 122 -11.79 -1.39 14.56
N LYS A 123 -11.79 -0.82 15.79
CA LYS A 123 -11.64 -1.58 17.06
C LYS A 123 -10.40 -2.48 17.06
N ILE A 124 -9.28 -1.93 16.60
CA ILE A 124 -7.98 -2.61 16.54
C ILE A 124 -7.39 -2.76 17.93
N GLU A 125 -6.67 -3.87 18.17
CA GLU A 125 -5.81 -4.04 19.34
C GLU A 125 -4.41 -4.42 18.86
N TYR A 126 -3.43 -3.54 19.10
CA TYR A 126 -2.04 -3.74 18.64
C TYR A 126 -1.06 -3.06 19.61
N PRO A 127 -0.67 -3.71 20.72
CA PRO A 127 0.12 -3.12 21.79
C PRO A 127 1.61 -3.05 21.45
N HIS A 128 1.96 -2.22 20.46
CA HIS A 128 3.33 -2.02 19.97
C HIS A 128 3.62 -0.55 19.65
N LYS A 129 4.91 -0.20 19.67
CA LYS A 129 5.44 1.08 19.18
C LYS A 129 5.61 1.02 17.67
N VAL A 130 4.76 1.75 16.94
CA VAL A 130 4.66 1.67 15.48
C VAL A 130 5.12 2.96 14.82
N GLY A 131 6.15 2.86 13.99
CA GLY A 131 6.56 3.93 13.09
C GLY A 131 5.89 3.75 11.71
N ILE A 132 5.26 4.79 11.20
CA ILE A 132 4.59 4.77 9.90
C ILE A 132 5.58 5.20 8.81
N HIS A 133 5.89 4.31 7.87
CA HIS A 133 6.57 4.68 6.64
C HIS A 133 5.53 5.10 5.60
N GLN A 134 5.45 6.38 5.33
CA GLN A 134 4.54 6.94 4.33
C GLN A 134 5.13 6.75 2.93
N SER A 135 4.82 5.65 2.26
CA SER A 135 5.35 5.37 0.92
C SER A 135 5.08 6.52 -0.07
N CYS A 136 6.05 6.79 -0.97
CA CYS A 136 6.00 7.96 -1.87
C CYS A 136 4.74 8.01 -2.72
N HIS A 137 4.32 6.86 -3.31
CA HIS A 137 3.12 6.78 -4.13
C HIS A 137 1.85 6.93 -3.28
N GLY A 138 1.83 6.37 -2.06
CA GLY A 138 0.73 6.57 -1.11
C GLY A 138 0.61 8.04 -0.72
N LEU A 139 1.70 8.63 -0.24
CA LEU A 139 1.72 10.00 0.27
C LEU A 139 1.44 11.03 -0.83
N ARG A 140 2.32 11.11 -1.84
CA ARG A 140 2.29 12.16 -2.88
C ARG A 140 1.38 11.80 -4.05
N GLY A 141 1.36 10.52 -4.43
CA GLY A 141 0.59 10.04 -5.57
C GLY A 141 -0.91 9.94 -5.30
N LEU A 142 -1.28 9.25 -4.22
CA LEU A 142 -2.67 9.02 -3.83
C LEU A 142 -3.18 10.00 -2.77
N LYS A 143 -2.31 10.86 -2.24
CA LYS A 143 -2.65 11.82 -1.18
C LYS A 143 -3.25 11.13 0.06
N LEU A 144 -2.64 10.01 0.49
CA LEU A 144 -3.03 9.32 1.72
C LEU A 144 -2.60 10.07 2.99
N GLY A 145 -1.76 11.09 2.84
CA GLY A 145 -1.32 11.99 3.89
C GLY A 145 -0.81 13.30 3.31
N MET A 146 -0.46 14.23 4.16
CA MET A 146 0.12 15.52 3.79
C MET A 146 1.65 15.41 3.77
N PRO A 147 2.33 15.65 2.64
CA PRO A 147 3.77 15.68 2.58
C PRO A 147 4.35 16.97 3.20
N SER A 148 5.53 16.87 3.79
CA SER A 148 6.16 17.96 4.56
C SER A 148 6.51 19.20 3.73
N GLU A 149 6.63 19.07 2.41
CA GLU A 149 6.85 20.18 1.48
C GLU A 149 5.62 21.07 1.26
N ILE A 150 4.45 20.66 1.74
CA ILE A 150 3.20 21.43 1.61
C ILE A 150 2.84 22.03 2.96
N VAL A 151 2.73 23.37 3.01
CA VAL A 151 2.30 24.09 4.21
C VAL A 151 0.78 24.07 4.30
N ALA A 152 0.23 23.03 4.93
CA ALA A 152 -1.19 22.86 5.19
C ALA A 152 -1.41 22.03 6.46
N GLU A 153 -2.67 21.88 6.88
CA GLU A 153 -3.00 21.01 8.01
C GLU A 153 -2.53 19.57 7.76
N ASN A 154 -1.76 19.02 8.69
CA ASN A 154 -1.22 17.66 8.56
C ASN A 154 -2.33 16.63 8.73
N TYR A 155 -2.41 15.68 7.81
CA TYR A 155 -3.28 14.53 7.90
C TYR A 155 -2.60 13.27 7.36
N SER A 156 -3.03 12.11 7.85
CA SER A 156 -2.66 10.82 7.30
C SER A 156 -3.80 9.82 7.55
N LYS A 157 -4.29 9.18 6.48
CA LYS A 157 -5.35 8.15 6.56
C LYS A 157 -4.88 6.94 7.35
N VAL A 158 -3.62 6.55 7.20
CA VAL A 158 -3.00 5.48 7.98
C VAL A 158 -2.99 5.85 9.47
N HIS A 159 -2.51 7.04 9.81
CA HIS A 159 -2.52 7.52 11.18
C HIS A 159 -3.95 7.60 11.75
N GLN A 160 -4.92 8.08 10.94
CA GLN A 160 -6.33 8.18 11.34
C GLN A 160 -6.91 6.82 11.75
N LEU A 161 -6.63 5.75 10.99
CA LEU A 161 -7.09 4.40 11.29
C LEU A 161 -6.39 3.79 12.52
N LEU A 162 -5.12 4.12 12.74
CA LEU A 162 -4.33 3.55 13.84
C LEU A 162 -4.48 4.29 15.17
N LYS A 163 -4.71 5.61 15.17
CA LYS A 163 -4.72 6.44 16.40
C LYS A 163 -5.74 6.00 17.45
N LYS A 164 -6.80 5.27 17.05
CA LYS A 164 -7.84 4.74 17.93
C LYS A 164 -7.58 3.28 18.35
N ALA A 165 -6.50 2.67 17.85
CA ALA A 165 -6.17 1.29 18.19
C ALA A 165 -5.73 1.17 19.66
N ARG A 166 -6.24 0.14 20.34
CA ARG A 166 -5.91 -0.11 21.73
C ARG A 166 -4.46 -0.58 21.87
N GLY A 167 -3.71 0.07 22.74
CA GLY A 167 -2.34 -0.30 23.09
C GLY A 167 -1.28 0.13 22.08
N ILE A 168 -1.65 0.72 20.94
CA ILE A 168 -0.69 1.25 19.98
C ILE A 168 -0.06 2.55 20.48
N GLU A 169 1.25 2.71 20.25
CA GLU A 169 1.97 3.97 20.38
C GLU A 169 2.52 4.33 18.99
N ILE A 170 1.96 5.37 18.37
CA ILE A 170 2.45 5.83 17.07
C ILE A 170 3.66 6.73 17.29
N ILE A 171 4.80 6.33 16.73
CA ILE A 171 6.08 7.01 16.92
C ILE A 171 6.21 8.16 15.95
N GLN A 172 6.51 9.35 16.48
CA GLN A 172 6.91 10.51 15.70
C GLN A 172 8.32 10.30 15.13
N LEU A 173 8.50 10.46 13.84
CA LEU A 173 9.78 10.31 13.16
C LEU A 173 10.42 11.69 12.93
N ASP A 174 11.76 11.74 12.85
CA ASP A 174 12.48 12.98 12.56
C ASP A 174 12.21 13.46 11.13
N ARG A 175 12.04 12.49 10.19
CA ARG A 175 11.77 12.72 8.76
C ARG A 175 10.60 11.85 8.30
N GLU A 176 9.37 12.30 8.55
CA GLU A 176 8.15 11.51 8.40
C GLU A 176 7.95 10.95 6.99
N ASP A 177 8.30 11.70 5.96
CA ASP A 177 8.04 11.41 4.55
C ASP A 177 9.28 11.05 3.71
N GLU A 178 10.38 10.66 4.38
CA GLU A 178 11.60 10.21 3.70
C GLU A 178 11.37 8.90 2.95
N CYS A 179 11.95 8.81 1.74
CA CYS A 179 11.86 7.62 0.90
C CYS A 179 12.65 6.43 1.49
N CYS A 180 12.13 5.21 1.30
CA CYS A 180 12.84 3.99 1.70
C CYS A 180 14.01 3.61 0.78
N GLY A 181 14.07 4.18 -0.44
CA GLY A 181 15.11 3.88 -1.43
C GLY A 181 14.80 2.70 -2.36
N PHE A 182 13.66 2.02 -2.25
CA PHE A 182 13.36 0.88 -3.13
C PHE A 182 13.28 1.28 -4.61
N GLY A 183 12.34 2.15 -5.01
CA GLY A 183 12.19 2.69 -6.37
C GLY A 183 12.06 1.67 -7.51
N GLY A 184 11.80 0.37 -7.21
CA GLY A 184 11.72 -0.68 -8.23
C GLY A 184 13.07 -0.91 -8.94
N THR A 185 13.19 -0.50 -10.21
CA THR A 185 14.43 -0.59 -11.00
C THR A 185 15.59 0.18 -10.37
N PHE A 186 15.33 1.27 -9.66
CA PHE A 186 16.34 2.05 -8.95
C PHE A 186 17.16 1.20 -7.97
N SER A 187 16.51 0.31 -7.21
CA SER A 187 17.21 -0.56 -6.25
C SER A 187 18.16 -1.58 -6.92
N VAL A 188 17.97 -1.84 -8.21
CA VAL A 188 18.83 -2.73 -9.02
C VAL A 188 19.93 -1.95 -9.70
N LEU A 189 19.62 -0.77 -10.24
CA LEU A 189 20.58 0.06 -10.99
C LEU A 189 21.53 0.83 -10.07
N GLU A 190 21.02 1.26 -8.89
CA GLU A 190 21.75 2.08 -7.91
C GLU A 190 21.73 1.43 -6.52
N PRO A 191 22.21 0.17 -6.36
CA PRO A 191 22.03 -0.61 -5.15
C PRO A 191 22.65 0.03 -3.90
N ASP A 192 23.81 0.66 -4.03
CA ASP A 192 24.50 1.28 -2.89
C ASP A 192 23.72 2.49 -2.33
N ILE A 193 23.19 3.32 -3.23
CA ILE A 193 22.37 4.48 -2.86
C ILE A 193 21.05 3.99 -2.25
N SER A 194 20.39 3.03 -2.89
CA SER A 194 19.15 2.42 -2.42
C SER A 194 19.29 1.85 -1.00
N VAL A 195 20.35 1.06 -0.77
CA VAL A 195 20.64 0.49 0.56
C VAL A 195 20.96 1.58 1.58
N LYS A 196 21.69 2.64 1.20
CA LYS A 196 21.98 3.77 2.11
C LYS A 196 20.69 4.47 2.54
N MET A 197 19.79 4.78 1.60
CA MET A 197 18.48 5.38 1.89
C MET A 197 17.65 4.50 2.84
N GLY A 198 17.61 3.18 2.58
CA GLY A 198 16.91 2.24 3.45
C GLY A 198 17.49 2.18 4.87
N LYS A 199 18.83 2.21 5.00
CA LYS A 199 19.50 2.28 6.32
C LYS A 199 19.15 3.56 7.07
N ASP A 200 19.13 4.71 6.40
CA ASP A 200 18.79 5.99 7.00
C ASP A 200 17.33 5.98 7.48
N ARG A 201 16.43 5.44 6.66
CA ARG A 201 15.01 5.29 7.02
C ARG A 201 14.81 4.38 8.22
N ILE A 202 15.46 3.20 8.26
CA ILE A 202 15.42 2.30 9.42
C ILE A 202 16.01 2.97 10.65
N GLY A 203 17.12 3.67 10.49
CA GLY A 203 17.79 4.39 11.57
C GLY A 203 16.89 5.45 12.21
N ASP A 204 16.08 6.15 11.42
CA ASP A 204 15.10 7.12 11.92
C ASP A 204 14.04 6.44 12.78
N HIS A 205 13.44 5.33 12.31
CA HIS A 205 12.50 4.54 13.11
C HIS A 205 13.10 4.02 14.42
N GLN A 206 14.35 3.55 14.39
CA GLN A 206 15.00 2.98 15.57
C GLN A 206 15.37 4.04 16.61
N ARG A 207 15.91 5.19 16.16
CA ARG A 207 16.28 6.30 17.08
C ARG A 207 15.07 6.81 17.85
N ASN A 208 13.91 6.79 17.20
CA ASN A 208 12.65 7.22 17.79
C ASN A 208 11.90 6.10 18.54
N GLY A 209 12.50 4.91 18.65
CA GLY A 209 12.02 3.84 19.51
C GLY A 209 10.92 2.96 18.91
N ALA A 210 10.74 2.96 17.58
CA ALA A 210 9.79 2.07 16.93
C ALA A 210 10.21 0.58 17.07
N GLU A 211 9.25 -0.26 17.41
CA GLU A 211 9.38 -1.73 17.43
C GLU A 211 8.98 -2.34 16.07
N VAL A 212 8.04 -1.66 15.40
CA VAL A 212 7.45 -2.09 14.14
C VAL A 212 7.46 -0.91 13.15
N ILE A 213 7.84 -1.18 11.90
CA ILE A 213 7.63 -0.29 10.76
C ILE A 213 6.42 -0.79 9.98
N THR A 214 5.42 0.07 9.77
CA THR A 214 4.27 -0.22 8.91
C THR A 214 4.20 0.70 7.71
N ALA A 215 3.61 0.23 6.62
CA ALA A 215 3.36 1.00 5.40
C ALA A 215 2.18 0.42 4.62
N THR A 216 1.73 1.19 3.61
CA THR A 216 0.71 0.78 2.62
C THR A 216 1.30 0.08 1.40
N ASP A 217 2.61 -0.07 1.32
CA ASP A 217 3.33 -0.70 0.21
C ASP A 217 4.28 -1.79 0.71
N MET A 218 3.98 -3.04 0.38
CA MET A 218 4.85 -4.16 0.73
C MET A 218 6.21 -4.09 0.04
N SER A 219 6.32 -3.45 -1.11
CA SER A 219 7.60 -3.25 -1.81
C SER A 219 8.59 -2.43 -0.98
N CYS A 220 8.13 -1.37 -0.33
CA CYS A 220 8.94 -0.60 0.62
C CYS A 220 9.34 -1.45 1.84
N LEU A 221 8.37 -2.16 2.43
CA LEU A 221 8.61 -3.01 3.60
C LEU A 221 9.57 -4.17 3.29
N MET A 222 9.45 -4.81 2.12
CA MET A 222 10.35 -5.87 1.65
C MET A 222 11.79 -5.37 1.57
N HIS A 223 12.01 -4.18 1.02
CA HIS A 223 13.33 -3.55 0.93
C HIS A 223 13.92 -3.28 2.32
N LEU A 224 13.15 -2.65 3.21
CA LEU A 224 13.57 -2.40 4.58
C LEU A 224 13.83 -3.70 5.35
N GLU A 225 12.97 -4.71 5.20
CA GLU A 225 13.12 -6.02 5.83
C GLU A 225 14.41 -6.71 5.40
N GLY A 226 14.74 -6.66 4.10
CA GLY A 226 15.99 -7.22 3.59
C GLY A 226 17.22 -6.60 4.25
N ILE A 227 17.24 -5.28 4.45
CA ILE A 227 18.32 -4.56 5.14
C ILE A 227 18.35 -4.94 6.63
N ILE A 228 17.20 -4.94 7.31
CA ILE A 228 17.05 -5.30 8.72
C ILE A 228 17.61 -6.70 8.98
N ARG A 229 17.20 -7.69 8.16
CA ARG A 229 17.68 -9.07 8.26
C ARG A 229 19.20 -9.17 8.06
N ARG A 230 19.74 -8.49 7.05
CA ARG A 230 21.18 -8.49 6.76
C ARG A 230 22.00 -7.86 7.87
N GLN A 231 21.45 -6.84 8.53
CA GLN A 231 22.08 -6.16 9.67
C GLN A 231 21.76 -6.81 11.03
N LYS A 232 20.98 -7.89 11.06
CA LYS A 232 20.55 -8.60 12.29
C LYS A 232 19.88 -7.67 13.32
N GLN A 233 19.13 -6.69 12.84
CA GLN A 233 18.39 -5.75 13.69
C GLN A 233 17.10 -6.39 14.23
N LYS A 234 16.57 -5.84 15.35
CA LYS A 234 15.40 -6.41 16.03
C LYS A 234 14.06 -5.82 15.58
N ILE A 235 14.06 -4.62 14.95
CA ILE A 235 12.86 -3.97 14.47
C ILE A 235 12.17 -4.85 13.41
N LYS A 236 10.84 -4.89 13.43
CA LYS A 236 10.04 -5.73 12.50
C LYS A 236 9.38 -4.85 11.44
N VAL A 237 9.05 -5.43 10.31
CA VAL A 237 8.12 -4.84 9.34
C VAL A 237 6.80 -5.60 9.38
N VAL A 238 5.68 -4.86 9.35
CA VAL A 238 4.33 -5.43 9.32
C VAL A 238 3.48 -4.56 8.40
N HIS A 239 2.83 -5.15 7.40
CA HIS A 239 1.98 -4.39 6.50
C HIS A 239 0.75 -3.86 7.23
N ILE A 240 0.27 -2.67 6.86
CA ILE A 240 -0.88 -2.03 7.49
C ILE A 240 -2.12 -2.95 7.51
N ALA A 241 -2.37 -3.73 6.46
CA ALA A 241 -3.49 -4.67 6.38
C ALA A 241 -3.46 -5.74 7.49
N GLU A 242 -2.27 -6.18 7.90
CA GLU A 242 -2.11 -7.15 8.99
C GLU A 242 -2.48 -6.52 10.34
N ILE A 243 -2.06 -5.27 10.57
CA ILE A 243 -2.43 -4.53 11.78
C ILE A 243 -3.94 -4.27 11.82
N LEU A 244 -4.53 -3.80 10.72
CA LEU A 244 -5.96 -3.53 10.64
C LEU A 244 -6.81 -4.79 10.81
N ASN A 245 -6.31 -5.97 10.39
CA ASN A 245 -7.02 -7.24 10.55
C ASN A 245 -7.01 -7.79 11.99
N THR A 246 -6.25 -7.18 12.92
CA THR A 246 -6.36 -7.51 14.37
C THR A 246 -7.63 -6.98 15.01
N ASN A 247 -8.49 -6.33 14.22
CA ASN A 247 -9.77 -5.81 14.66
C ASN A 247 -10.67 -6.88 15.27
N ARG A 248 -11.52 -6.44 16.22
CA ARG A 248 -12.46 -7.29 16.98
C ARG A 248 -13.91 -7.06 16.52
N LEU A 249 -14.08 -6.78 15.22
CA LEU A 249 -15.43 -6.62 14.61
C LEU A 249 -16.14 -7.96 14.48
#